data_824f25cfeb35502f91883a264b09be2f
#
_entry.id   824f25cfeb35502f91883a264b09be2f
#
_cell.length_a   1.000
_cell.length_b   1.000
_cell.length_c   1.000
_cell.angle_alpha   90.00
_cell.angle_beta   90.00
_cell.angle_gamma   90.00
#
_symmetry.space_group_name_H-M   'P 1'
#
loop_
_entity.id
_entity.type
_entity.pdbx_description
1 polymer ?
#
loop_
_entity_poly.entity_id
_entity_poly.type
_entity_poly.pdbx_seq_one_letter_code
_entity_poly.pdbx_strand_id
1 'polypeptide(L)' 'MLKISRESEINLINILIDQDIISGKDLANIKKVSTEGDKSQIDAVFELNLTNEDAILDL' A
#
# COMPACT_ATOMS: atom_id res chain seq x y z
N MET A 1 -11.95 3.70 7.41
CA MET A 1 -10.58 3.91 6.90
C MET A 1 -9.57 3.43 7.91
N LEU A 2 -8.58 2.70 7.46
CA LEU A 2 -7.52 2.21 8.35
C LEU A 2 -6.59 3.34 8.76
N LYS A 3 -6.34 3.43 10.05
CA LYS A 3 -5.31 4.33 10.57
C LYS A 3 -4.13 3.48 10.99
N ILE A 4 -3.05 3.58 10.23
CA ILE A 4 -1.87 2.75 10.43
C ILE A 4 -0.68 3.69 10.68
N SER A 5 0.15 3.34 11.65
CA SER A 5 1.36 4.11 11.90
C SER A 5 2.30 3.98 10.69
N ARG A 6 3.22 4.94 10.54
CA ARG A 6 4.16 4.91 9.43
C ARG A 6 4.97 3.60 9.41
N GLU A 7 5.38 3.15 10.58
CA GLU A 7 6.15 1.92 10.69
C GLU A 7 5.32 0.71 10.26
N SER A 8 4.07 0.62 10.71
CA SER A 8 3.18 -0.46 10.30
C SER A 8 2.87 -0.40 8.82
N GLU A 9 2.75 0.80 8.27
CA GLU A 9 2.51 1.02 6.85
C GLU A 9 3.67 0.47 6.02
N ILE A 10 4.90 0.77 6.41
CA ILE A 10 6.10 0.28 5.73
C ILE A 10 6.16 -1.24 5.80
N ASN A 11 5.89 -1.81 6.97
CA ASN A 11 5.88 -3.26 7.16
C ASN A 11 4.83 -3.92 6.27
N LEU A 12 3.64 -3.34 6.19
CA LEU A 12 2.57 -3.88 5.36
C LEU A 12 2.94 -3.82 3.88
N ILE A 13 3.54 -2.73 3.43
CA ILE A 13 4.01 -2.61 2.05
C ILE A 13 5.04 -3.70 1.75
N ASN A 14 5.98 -3.94 2.67
CA ASN A 14 6.98 -4.99 2.50
C ASN A 14 6.33 -6.37 2.40
N ILE A 15 5.31 -6.63 3.20
CA ILE A 15 4.56 -7.89 3.15
C ILE A 15 3.87 -8.04 1.79
N LEU A 16 3.28 -6.98 1.28
CA LEU A 16 2.63 -7.00 -0.02
C LEU A 16 3.61 -7.32 -1.14
N ILE A 17 4.82 -6.78 -1.06
CA ILE A 17 5.87 -7.08 -2.03
C ILE A 17 6.29 -8.54 -1.90
N ASP A 18 6.48 -9.02 -0.68
CA ASP A 18 6.93 -10.37 -0.38
C ASP A 18 5.90 -11.41 -0.85
N GLN A 19 4.62 -11.08 -0.75
CA GLN A 19 3.52 -11.94 -1.20
C GLN A 19 3.25 -11.80 -2.70
N ASP A 20 4.05 -10.99 -3.39
CA ASP A 20 3.92 -10.78 -4.83
C ASP A 20 2.58 -10.11 -5.22
N ILE A 21 1.98 -9.41 -4.27
CA ILE A 21 0.74 -8.67 -4.52
C ILE A 21 1.05 -7.37 -5.26
N ILE A 22 2.17 -6.74 -4.93
CA ILE A 22 2.65 -5.55 -5.63
C ILE A 22 4.09 -5.77 -6.07
N SER A 23 4.50 -5.07 -7.11
CA SER A 23 5.86 -5.17 -7.65
C SER A 23 6.63 -3.87 -7.38
N GLY A 24 7.91 -3.85 -7.77
CA GLY A 24 8.71 -2.64 -7.66
C GLY A 24 8.14 -1.47 -8.46
N LYS A 25 7.55 -1.76 -9.62
CA LYS A 25 6.90 -0.74 -10.43
C LYS A 25 5.68 -0.18 -9.71
N ASP A 26 4.90 -1.05 -9.09
CA ASP A 26 3.75 -0.64 -8.31
C ASP A 26 4.17 0.24 -7.15
N LEU A 27 5.29 -0.10 -6.51
CA LEU A 27 5.80 0.69 -5.40
C LEU A 27 6.13 2.13 -5.84
N ALA A 28 6.73 2.29 -7.01
CA ALA A 28 7.01 3.62 -7.54
C ALA A 28 5.72 4.41 -7.76
N ASN A 29 4.69 3.77 -8.31
CA ASN A 29 3.39 4.39 -8.51
C ASN A 29 2.73 4.74 -7.17
N ILE A 30 2.84 3.85 -6.20
CA ILE A 30 2.29 4.07 -4.86
C ILE A 30 2.91 5.33 -4.24
N LYS A 31 4.23 5.46 -4.32
CA LYS A 31 4.92 6.63 -3.79
C LYS A 31 4.49 7.90 -4.49
N LYS A 32 4.34 7.85 -5.81
CA LYS A 32 3.91 8.99 -6.59
C LYS A 32 2.50 9.43 -6.21
N VAL A 33 1.56 8.51 -6.16
CA VAL A 33 0.18 8.79 -5.80
C VAL A 33 0.10 9.32 -4.37
N SER A 34 0.85 8.72 -3.46
CA SER A 34 0.90 9.14 -2.07
C SER A 34 1.38 10.60 -1.95
N THR A 35 2.44 10.94 -2.66
CA THR A 35 3.01 12.28 -2.62
C THR A 35 2.08 13.30 -3.27
N GLU A 36 1.58 13.00 -4.45
CA GLU A 36 0.74 13.93 -5.20
C GLU A 36 -0.62 14.14 -4.54
N GLY A 37 -1.18 13.08 -3.97
CA GLY A 37 -2.50 13.14 -3.35
C GLY A 37 -2.47 13.46 -1.87
N ASP A 38 -1.29 13.65 -1.28
CA ASP A 38 -1.12 13.88 0.14
C ASP A 38 -1.84 12.83 1.00
N LYS A 39 -1.63 11.57 0.65
CA LYS A 39 -2.27 10.44 1.32
C LYS A 39 -1.23 9.39 1.69
N SER A 40 -1.62 8.42 2.51
CA SER A 40 -0.72 7.35 2.91
C SER A 40 -0.46 6.39 1.75
N GLN A 41 0.62 5.61 1.86
CA GLN A 41 0.95 4.63 0.83
C GLN A 41 -0.12 3.53 0.75
N ILE A 42 -0.71 3.17 1.89
CA ILE A 42 -1.79 2.18 1.91
C ILE A 42 -3.02 2.71 1.18
N ASP A 43 -3.37 3.97 1.39
CA ASP A 43 -4.47 4.58 0.64
C ASP A 43 -4.18 4.59 -0.87
N ALA A 44 -2.93 4.83 -1.25
CA ALA A 44 -2.52 4.79 -2.65
C ALA A 44 -2.67 3.38 -3.23
N VAL A 45 -2.35 2.35 -2.46
CA VAL A 45 -2.52 0.95 -2.88
C VAL A 45 -3.99 0.67 -3.20
N PHE A 46 -4.90 1.13 -2.34
CA PHE A 46 -6.33 0.94 -2.58
C PHE A 46 -6.81 1.72 -3.79
N GLU A 47 -6.33 2.95 -3.95
CA GLU A 47 -6.71 3.79 -5.07
C GLU A 47 -6.27 3.21 -6.40
N LEU A 48 -5.10 2.58 -6.42
CA LEU A 48 -4.56 1.93 -7.62
C LEU A 48 -5.17 0.54 -7.86
N ASN A 49 -6.06 0.09 -6.98
CA ASN A 49 -6.69 -1.23 -7.08
C ASN A 49 -5.70 -2.39 -7.10
N LEU A 50 -4.57 -2.22 -6.44
CA LEU A 50 -3.56 -3.27 -6.36
C LEU A 50 -3.99 -4.37 -5.39
N THR A 51 -4.73 -4.00 -4.36
CA THR A 51 -5.34 -4.93 -3.43
C THR A 51 -6.52 -4.20 -2.77
N ASN A 52 -7.18 -4.88 -1.85
CA ASN A 52 -8.28 -4.28 -1.12
C ASN A 52 -8.14 -4.57 0.37
N GLU A 53 -9.03 -3.95 1.15
CA GLU A 53 -8.98 -4.06 2.60
C GLU A 53 -9.17 -5.50 3.07
N ASP A 54 -10.05 -6.25 2.41
CA ASP A 54 -10.28 -7.66 2.77
C ASP A 54 -9.03 -8.50 2.56
N ALA A 55 -8.31 -8.29 1.48
CA ALA A 55 -7.08 -9.01 1.20
C ALA A 55 -6.01 -8.69 2.22
N ILE A 56 -5.93 -7.43 2.66
CA ILE A 56 -4.96 -7.01 3.68
C ILE A 56 -5.30 -7.62 5.03
N LEU A 57 -6.57 -7.66 5.39
CA LEU A 57 -6.99 -8.24 6.66
C LEU A 57 -6.74 -9.74 6.71
N ASP A 58 -6.64 -10.38 5.56
CA ASP A 58 -6.41 -11.82 5.45
C ASP A 58 -4.93 -12.18 5.54
N LEU A 59 -4.06 -11.20 5.53
CA LEU A 59 -2.63 -11.41 5.70
C LEU A 59 -2.31 -11.69 7.18
#